data_37b28cae7d6372dce02adf06ec4ae42e
#
_entry.id   37b28cae7d6372dce02adf06ec4ae42e
#
_cell.length_a   1.000
_cell.length_b   1.000
_cell.length_c   1.000
_cell.angle_alpha   90.00
_cell.angle_beta   90.00
_cell.angle_gamma   90.00
#
_symmetry.space_group_name_H-M   'P 1'
#
loop_
_entity.id
_entity.type
_entity.pdbx_description
1 polymer ?
#
loop_
_entity_poly.entity_id
_entity_poly.type
_entity_poly.pdbx_seq_one_letter_code
_entity_poly.pdbx_strand_id
1 'polypeptide(L)'
;MVTPTRQYARAAGAVVLAMAAITASDALVKGLLEEIKPSQFIFVRALVILLILGVVLVLNNQRIPLPSLRQPWSLVRGGCELLSTSLWLFGLQFIALPTAAALAWTSPIMVTLLGIVILREANSLWRWVSVLIGFIGVLCVTRPWGTEWSLLLLLPVATAAASALREISTRFIEPSAHPLQVAFITVLVVAVGSGIVSVFEWQSFGWKMAGGILVSALLVSAAFPLMIMAVRLGEITFIAPFFFTAIPFAVILGYVFWGDTLDGLATLGVIAIIAGGWLTAQKTRGRPSPE
;
A
#
# COMPACT_ATOMS: atom_id res chain seq x y z
N MET A 1 16.77 -23.66 9.30
CA MET A 1 17.16 -22.40 8.64
C MET A 1 16.43 -22.27 7.31
N VAL A 2 15.73 -21.15 7.07
CA VAL A 2 15.06 -20.90 5.79
C VAL A 2 16.10 -20.40 4.80
N THR A 3 16.23 -21.02 3.62
CA THR A 3 17.19 -20.57 2.61
C THR A 3 16.84 -19.13 2.14
N PRO A 4 17.84 -18.28 1.83
CA PRO A 4 17.60 -16.88 1.39
C PRO A 4 16.59 -16.78 0.25
N THR A 5 16.67 -17.68 -0.73
CA THR A 5 15.73 -17.74 -1.85
C THR A 5 14.28 -17.94 -1.41
N ARG A 6 14.05 -18.75 -0.37
CA ARG A 6 12.72 -19.02 0.17
C ARG A 6 12.17 -17.82 0.95
N GLN A 7 13.04 -17.05 1.59
CA GLN A 7 12.68 -15.82 2.29
C GLN A 7 12.25 -14.72 1.31
N TYR A 8 13.02 -14.48 0.26
CA TYR A 8 12.66 -13.52 -0.80
C TYR A 8 11.37 -13.91 -1.54
N ALA A 9 11.16 -15.19 -1.82
CA ALA A 9 9.91 -15.65 -2.42
C ALA A 9 8.70 -15.40 -1.51
N ARG A 10 8.87 -15.59 -0.19
CA ARG A 10 7.82 -15.26 0.80
C ARG A 10 7.53 -13.76 0.85
N ALA A 11 8.58 -12.92 0.82
CA ALA A 11 8.44 -11.47 0.82
C ALA A 11 7.66 -11.00 -0.44
N ALA A 12 8.07 -11.46 -1.63
CA ALA A 12 7.38 -11.13 -2.88
C ALA A 12 5.92 -11.61 -2.88
N GLY A 13 5.66 -12.86 -2.46
CA GLY A 13 4.31 -13.41 -2.35
C GLY A 13 3.43 -12.60 -1.38
N ALA A 14 3.98 -12.17 -0.25
CA ALA A 14 3.25 -11.36 0.72
C ALA A 14 2.87 -9.97 0.15
N VAL A 15 3.78 -9.31 -0.61
CA VAL A 15 3.46 -8.05 -1.29
C VAL A 15 2.35 -8.27 -2.32
N VAL A 16 2.46 -9.29 -3.17
CA VAL A 16 1.47 -9.56 -4.22
C VAL A 16 0.08 -9.81 -3.61
N LEU A 17 0.00 -10.61 -2.55
CA LEU A 17 -1.27 -10.85 -1.84
C LEU A 17 -1.80 -9.58 -1.15
N ALA A 18 -0.93 -8.79 -0.55
CA ALA A 18 -1.31 -7.51 0.05
C ALA A 18 -1.84 -6.54 -1.00
N MET A 19 -1.18 -6.43 -2.17
CA MET A 19 -1.63 -5.59 -3.27
C MET A 19 -2.97 -6.05 -3.84
N ALA A 20 -3.18 -7.35 -3.99
CA ALA A 20 -4.48 -7.90 -4.40
C ALA A 20 -5.60 -7.50 -3.43
N ALA A 21 -5.37 -7.64 -2.13
CA ALA A 21 -6.36 -7.29 -1.10
C ALA A 21 -6.63 -5.78 -1.03
N ILE A 22 -5.57 -4.94 -1.11
CA ILE A 22 -5.72 -3.48 -1.12
C ILE A 22 -6.48 -3.04 -2.37
N THR A 23 -6.11 -3.55 -3.55
CA THR A 23 -6.77 -3.18 -4.82
C THR A 23 -8.23 -3.61 -4.83
N ALA A 24 -8.55 -4.78 -4.29
CA ALA A 24 -9.94 -5.22 -4.14
C ALA A 24 -10.72 -4.32 -3.18
N SER A 25 -10.09 -3.89 -2.08
CA SER A 25 -10.67 -2.89 -1.18
C SER A 25 -10.92 -1.56 -1.89
N ASP A 26 -9.95 -1.06 -2.66
CA ASP A 26 -10.06 0.23 -3.37
C ASP A 26 -11.15 0.19 -4.44
N ALA A 27 -11.31 -0.92 -5.14
CA ALA A 27 -12.39 -1.13 -6.10
C ALA A 27 -13.78 -1.04 -5.44
N LEU A 28 -13.95 -1.64 -4.26
CA LEU A 28 -15.18 -1.52 -3.47
C LEU A 28 -15.44 -0.09 -3.00
N VAL A 29 -14.38 0.61 -2.55
CA VAL A 29 -14.47 1.96 -2.00
C VAL A 29 -14.86 2.98 -3.06
N LYS A 30 -14.46 2.80 -4.31
CA LYS A 30 -14.76 3.72 -5.43
C LYS A 30 -16.24 4.10 -5.51
N GLY A 31 -17.13 3.12 -5.30
CA GLY A 31 -18.58 3.38 -5.30
C GLY A 31 -19.14 3.93 -3.98
N LEU A 32 -18.35 3.89 -2.89
CA LEU A 32 -18.81 4.30 -1.57
C LEU A 32 -18.48 5.77 -1.24
N LEU A 33 -17.41 6.32 -1.82
CA LEU A 33 -16.96 7.70 -1.53
C LEU A 33 -17.90 8.79 -2.05
N GLU A 34 -18.89 8.45 -2.88
CA GLU A 34 -19.93 9.39 -3.32
C GLU A 34 -20.94 9.70 -2.20
N GLU A 35 -21.10 8.78 -1.23
CA GLU A 35 -22.11 8.86 -0.17
C GLU A 35 -21.55 9.23 1.21
N ILE A 36 -20.22 9.25 1.39
CA ILE A 36 -19.59 9.48 2.71
C ILE A 36 -18.35 10.38 2.59
N LYS A 37 -18.12 11.21 3.59
CA LYS A 37 -16.87 12.00 3.66
C LYS A 37 -15.63 11.11 3.85
N PRO A 38 -14.50 11.43 3.20
CA PRO A 38 -13.27 10.63 3.31
C PRO A 38 -12.79 10.43 4.75
N SER A 39 -12.83 11.48 5.57
CA SER A 39 -12.42 11.43 6.97
C SER A 39 -13.23 10.41 7.78
N GLN A 40 -14.55 10.42 7.62
CA GLN A 40 -15.48 9.51 8.26
C GLN A 40 -15.30 8.08 7.76
N PHE A 41 -15.14 7.89 6.44
CA PHE A 41 -14.85 6.58 5.86
C PHE A 41 -13.57 5.97 6.44
N ILE A 42 -12.46 6.74 6.49
CA ILE A 42 -11.19 6.28 7.06
C ILE A 42 -11.39 5.90 8.53
N PHE A 43 -12.07 6.73 9.30
CA PHE A 43 -12.31 6.51 10.74
C PHE A 43 -13.10 5.23 11.00
N VAL A 44 -14.29 5.09 10.38
CA VAL A 44 -15.15 3.92 10.61
C VAL A 44 -14.47 2.64 10.16
N ARG A 45 -13.80 2.66 8.98
CA ARG A 45 -13.00 1.53 8.51
C ARG A 45 -11.88 1.18 9.49
N ALA A 46 -11.17 2.17 10.01
CA ALA A 46 -10.09 1.94 10.97
C ALA A 46 -10.61 1.30 12.27
N LEU A 47 -11.78 1.71 12.79
CA LEU A 47 -12.39 1.07 13.95
C LEU A 47 -12.71 -0.40 13.71
N VAL A 48 -13.26 -0.73 12.54
CA VAL A 48 -13.55 -2.13 12.18
C VAL A 48 -12.26 -2.93 12.06
N ILE A 49 -11.21 -2.37 11.43
CA ILE A 49 -9.89 -3.03 11.33
C ILE A 49 -9.29 -3.25 12.72
N LEU A 50 -9.38 -2.27 13.63
CA LEU A 50 -8.90 -2.42 15.00
C LEU A 50 -9.61 -3.55 15.74
N LEU A 51 -10.93 -3.66 15.57
CA LEU A 51 -11.70 -4.76 16.14
C LEU A 51 -11.22 -6.12 15.60
N ILE A 52 -11.07 -6.23 14.27
CA ILE A 52 -10.61 -7.47 13.62
C ILE A 52 -9.21 -7.84 14.09
N LEU A 53 -8.25 -6.90 14.01
CA LEU A 53 -6.87 -7.14 14.44
C LEU A 53 -6.76 -7.41 15.93
N GLY A 54 -7.58 -6.74 16.76
CA GLY A 54 -7.67 -7.00 18.19
C GLY A 54 -8.12 -8.42 18.51
N VAL A 55 -9.17 -8.89 17.85
CA VAL A 55 -9.65 -10.29 17.97
C VAL A 55 -8.56 -11.26 17.50
N VAL A 56 -7.93 -11.00 16.34
CA VAL A 56 -6.86 -11.88 15.81
C VAL A 56 -5.66 -11.92 16.77
N LEU A 57 -5.28 -10.80 17.38
CA LEU A 57 -4.19 -10.76 18.38
C LEU A 57 -4.54 -11.65 19.60
N VAL A 58 -5.75 -11.51 20.13
CA VAL A 58 -6.20 -12.32 21.28
C VAL A 58 -6.24 -13.81 20.93
N LEU A 59 -6.79 -14.18 19.78
CA LEU A 59 -6.85 -15.57 19.34
C LEU A 59 -5.45 -16.19 19.11
N ASN A 60 -4.47 -15.40 18.75
CA ASN A 60 -3.07 -15.85 18.61
C ASN A 60 -2.26 -15.72 19.91
N ASN A 61 -2.89 -15.53 21.06
CA ASN A 61 -2.25 -15.31 22.36
C ASN A 61 -1.19 -14.17 22.34
N GLN A 62 -1.38 -13.19 21.46
CA GLN A 62 -0.53 -12.01 21.39
C GLN A 62 -1.13 -10.91 22.29
N ARG A 63 -0.28 -10.25 23.05
CA ARG A 63 -0.71 -9.11 23.87
C ARG A 63 -1.02 -7.90 22.98
N ILE A 64 -2.05 -7.13 23.35
CA ILE A 64 -2.29 -5.82 22.72
C ILE A 64 -1.06 -4.94 22.97
N PRO A 65 -0.45 -4.36 21.93
CA PRO A 65 0.90 -3.80 22.00
C PRO A 65 0.93 -2.36 22.56
N LEU A 66 0.30 -2.12 23.71
CA LEU A 66 0.33 -0.81 24.36
C LEU A 66 1.75 -0.27 24.61
N PRO A 67 2.75 -1.10 25.01
CA PRO A 67 4.12 -0.62 25.14
C PRO A 67 4.75 -0.18 23.82
N SER A 68 4.32 -0.75 22.69
CA SER A 68 4.84 -0.38 21.36
C SER A 68 4.36 1.00 20.89
N LEU A 69 3.36 1.60 21.55
CA LEU A 69 3.01 3.03 21.37
C LEU A 69 4.15 3.97 21.82
N ARG A 70 5.08 3.49 22.64
CA ARG A 70 6.26 4.27 23.05
C ARG A 70 7.37 4.24 22.00
N GLN A 71 7.27 3.38 20.98
CA GLN A 71 8.24 3.33 19.90
C GLN A 71 7.95 4.43 18.87
N PRO A 72 8.83 5.42 18.72
CA PRO A 72 8.57 6.57 17.85
C PRO A 72 8.33 6.15 16.39
N TRP A 73 9.02 5.13 15.92
CA TRP A 73 8.89 4.64 14.54
C TRP A 73 7.54 3.99 14.25
N SER A 74 6.88 3.39 15.25
CA SER A 74 5.50 2.89 15.10
C SER A 74 4.51 4.03 14.92
N LEU A 75 4.69 5.15 15.64
CA LEU A 75 3.88 6.34 15.49
C LEU A 75 4.15 7.05 14.16
N VAL A 76 5.43 7.16 13.75
CA VAL A 76 5.82 7.71 12.43
C VAL A 76 5.15 6.91 11.32
N ARG A 77 5.21 5.58 11.38
CA ARG A 77 4.55 4.70 10.40
C ARG A 77 3.03 4.97 10.34
N GLY A 78 2.37 5.05 11.49
CA GLY A 78 0.95 5.34 11.58
C GLY A 78 0.59 6.73 11.07
N GLY A 79 1.39 7.74 11.37
CA GLY A 79 1.25 9.10 10.86
C GLY A 79 1.42 9.18 9.34
N CYS A 80 2.42 8.47 8.79
CA CYS A 80 2.60 8.36 7.34
C CYS A 80 1.43 7.65 6.65
N GLU A 81 0.86 6.62 7.28
CA GLU A 81 -0.35 5.94 6.79
C GLU A 81 -1.55 6.89 6.76
N LEU A 82 -1.81 7.60 7.87
CA LEU A 82 -2.88 8.60 7.95
C LEU A 82 -2.70 9.67 6.88
N LEU A 83 -1.49 10.22 6.76
CA LEU A 83 -1.18 11.26 5.80
C LEU A 83 -1.37 10.78 4.36
N SER A 84 -0.80 9.62 4.01
CA SER A 84 -0.90 9.08 2.65
C SER A 84 -2.35 8.79 2.25
N THR A 85 -3.12 8.16 3.15
CA THR A 85 -4.53 7.83 2.88
C THR A 85 -5.38 9.09 2.77
N SER A 86 -5.16 10.08 3.65
CA SER A 86 -5.91 11.35 3.61
C SER A 86 -5.60 12.16 2.35
N LEU A 87 -4.32 12.30 1.99
CA LEU A 87 -3.90 13.00 0.77
C LEU A 87 -4.42 12.31 -0.50
N TRP A 88 -4.43 10.97 -0.52
CA TRP A 88 -4.99 10.19 -1.62
C TRP A 88 -6.47 10.47 -1.81
N LEU A 89 -7.28 10.27 -0.77
CA LEU A 89 -8.73 10.44 -0.86
C LEU A 89 -9.13 11.90 -1.10
N PHE A 90 -8.40 12.86 -0.53
CA PHE A 90 -8.61 14.27 -0.79
C PHE A 90 -8.23 14.64 -2.23
N GLY A 91 -7.11 14.14 -2.72
CA GLY A 91 -6.66 14.38 -4.10
C GLY A 91 -7.63 13.87 -5.15
N LEU A 92 -8.28 12.73 -4.91
CA LEU A 92 -9.27 12.14 -5.81
C LEU A 92 -10.53 13.01 -6.01
N GLN A 93 -10.79 13.97 -5.14
CA GLN A 93 -11.91 14.90 -5.31
C GLN A 93 -11.63 15.93 -6.41
N PHE A 94 -10.36 16.19 -6.75
CA PHE A 94 -9.94 17.27 -7.65
C PHE A 94 -9.22 16.77 -8.90
N ILE A 95 -8.69 15.54 -8.86
CA ILE A 95 -7.82 15.01 -9.90
C ILE A 95 -8.43 13.75 -10.48
N ALA A 96 -8.40 13.64 -11.81
CA ALA A 96 -8.83 12.41 -12.49
C ALA A 96 -8.05 11.20 -11.99
N LEU A 97 -8.76 10.11 -11.70
CA LEU A 97 -8.20 8.88 -11.11
C LEU A 97 -6.95 8.36 -11.85
N PRO A 98 -6.90 8.31 -13.21
CA PRO A 98 -5.69 7.83 -13.91
C PRO A 98 -4.46 8.69 -13.62
N THR A 99 -4.61 10.01 -13.60
CA THR A 99 -3.52 10.95 -13.31
C THR A 99 -3.06 10.84 -11.85
N ALA A 100 -4.01 10.82 -10.91
CA ALA A 100 -3.71 10.66 -9.49
C ALA A 100 -3.00 9.33 -9.24
N ALA A 101 -3.48 8.24 -9.85
CA ALA A 101 -2.87 6.92 -9.75
C ALA A 101 -1.45 6.88 -10.32
N ALA A 102 -1.21 7.44 -11.52
CA ALA A 102 0.12 7.48 -12.13
C ALA A 102 1.13 8.20 -11.23
N LEU A 103 0.73 9.31 -10.62
CA LEU A 103 1.60 10.07 -9.71
C LEU A 103 1.81 9.36 -8.37
N ALA A 104 0.77 8.76 -7.79
CA ALA A 104 0.89 7.97 -6.55
C ALA A 104 1.78 6.73 -6.74
N TRP A 105 1.74 6.10 -7.91
CA TRP A 105 2.59 4.96 -8.26
C TRP A 105 4.05 5.33 -8.55
N THR A 106 4.47 6.58 -8.33
CA THR A 106 5.90 6.92 -8.17
C THR A 106 6.47 6.42 -6.84
N SER A 107 5.63 6.01 -5.89
CA SER A 107 6.04 5.49 -4.57
C SER A 107 7.10 4.39 -4.65
N PRO A 108 7.04 3.34 -5.49
CA PRO A 108 8.10 2.34 -5.58
C PRO A 108 9.46 2.89 -6.01
N ILE A 109 9.49 3.96 -6.82
CA ILE A 109 10.72 4.67 -7.18
C ILE A 109 11.29 5.35 -5.93
N MET A 110 10.45 6.06 -5.18
CA MET A 110 10.84 6.72 -3.93
C MET A 110 11.28 5.71 -2.87
N VAL A 111 10.57 4.60 -2.72
CA VAL A 111 10.93 3.49 -1.82
C VAL A 111 12.31 2.93 -2.17
N THR A 112 12.59 2.71 -3.47
CA THR A 112 13.90 2.22 -3.93
C THR A 112 15.01 3.23 -3.61
N LEU A 113 14.78 4.51 -3.90
CA LEU A 113 15.73 5.57 -3.59
C LEU A 113 16.02 5.67 -2.09
N LEU A 114 14.98 5.72 -1.26
CA LEU A 114 15.11 5.80 0.19
C LEU A 114 15.75 4.53 0.79
N GLY A 115 15.48 3.35 0.23
CA GLY A 115 16.12 2.10 0.60
C GLY A 115 17.64 2.15 0.40
N ILE A 116 18.09 2.69 -0.73
CA ILE A 116 19.52 2.87 -1.02
C ILE A 116 20.14 3.94 -0.10
N VAL A 117 19.49 5.10 0.02
CA VAL A 117 20.07 6.27 0.72
C VAL A 117 20.00 6.10 2.23
N ILE A 118 18.86 5.69 2.79
CA ILE A 118 18.62 5.64 4.24
C ILE A 118 19.03 4.27 4.82
N LEU A 119 18.61 3.18 4.18
CA LEU A 119 18.89 1.83 4.67
C LEU A 119 20.23 1.29 4.17
N ARG A 120 20.91 2.03 3.26
CA ARG A 120 22.19 1.64 2.65
C ARG A 120 22.12 0.26 1.99
N GLU A 121 20.94 -0.08 1.45
CA GLU A 121 20.78 -1.32 0.69
C GLU A 121 21.64 -1.30 -0.58
N ALA A 122 22.04 -2.50 -1.04
CA ALA A 122 22.89 -2.62 -2.21
C ALA A 122 22.25 -1.98 -3.45
N ASN A 123 22.91 -0.97 -4.01
CA ASN A 123 22.52 -0.35 -5.26
C ASN A 123 22.76 -1.34 -6.41
N SER A 124 21.70 -1.69 -7.14
CA SER A 124 21.78 -2.61 -8.26
C SER A 124 21.06 -2.04 -9.47
N LEU A 125 21.78 -1.91 -10.57
CA LEU A 125 21.20 -1.45 -11.84
C LEU A 125 19.92 -2.22 -12.20
N TRP A 126 19.90 -3.53 -11.95
CA TRP A 126 18.75 -4.37 -12.26
C TRP A 126 17.50 -4.03 -11.45
N ARG A 127 17.66 -3.57 -10.20
CA ARG A 127 16.52 -3.09 -9.39
C ARG A 127 15.93 -1.82 -9.97
N TRP A 128 16.76 -0.86 -10.36
CA TRP A 128 16.33 0.34 -11.06
C TRP A 128 15.63 0.03 -12.38
N VAL A 129 16.23 -0.85 -13.21
CA VAL A 129 15.61 -1.28 -14.47
C VAL A 129 14.24 -1.91 -14.23
N SER A 130 14.12 -2.79 -13.23
CA SER A 130 12.84 -3.43 -12.88
C SER A 130 11.77 -2.43 -12.44
N VAL A 131 12.14 -1.46 -11.57
CA VAL A 131 11.23 -0.41 -11.12
C VAL A 131 10.81 0.50 -12.27
N LEU A 132 11.75 0.89 -13.13
CA LEU A 132 11.45 1.73 -14.29
C LEU A 132 10.57 1.03 -15.31
N ILE A 133 10.81 -0.25 -15.60
CA ILE A 133 9.95 -1.05 -16.49
C ILE A 133 8.54 -1.12 -15.91
N GLY A 134 8.39 -1.41 -14.61
CA GLY A 134 7.11 -1.43 -13.93
C GLY A 134 6.40 -0.07 -13.99
N PHE A 135 7.12 1.02 -13.77
CA PHE A 135 6.56 2.36 -13.84
C PHE A 135 6.13 2.77 -15.25
N ILE A 136 6.93 2.44 -16.28
CA ILE A 136 6.51 2.64 -17.68
C ILE A 136 5.22 1.85 -17.96
N GLY A 137 5.12 0.62 -17.46
CA GLY A 137 3.90 -0.17 -17.54
C GLY A 137 2.69 0.54 -16.91
N VAL A 138 2.86 1.15 -15.73
CA VAL A 138 1.82 1.97 -15.08
C VAL A 138 1.39 3.13 -15.99
N LEU A 139 2.34 3.85 -16.57
CA LEU A 139 2.04 4.97 -17.48
C LEU A 139 1.26 4.52 -18.72
N CYS A 140 1.58 3.34 -19.28
CA CYS A 140 0.84 2.76 -20.41
C CYS A 140 -0.61 2.42 -20.07
N VAL A 141 -0.88 1.97 -18.83
CA VAL A 141 -2.24 1.63 -18.37
C VAL A 141 -3.03 2.89 -17.99
N THR A 142 -2.43 3.78 -17.19
CA THR A 142 -3.13 4.93 -16.58
C THR A 142 -3.28 6.12 -17.51
N ARG A 143 -2.40 6.27 -18.51
CA ARG A 143 -2.42 7.32 -19.55
C ARG A 143 -2.64 8.74 -19.02
N PRO A 144 -1.76 9.26 -18.16
CA PRO A 144 -1.95 10.56 -17.52
C PRO A 144 -1.73 11.75 -18.47
N TRP A 145 -1.71 11.51 -19.78
CA TRP A 145 -1.43 12.53 -20.80
C TRP A 145 -2.62 13.48 -20.97
N GLY A 146 -2.33 14.75 -21.10
CA GLY A 146 -3.34 15.78 -21.36
C GLY A 146 -3.91 16.44 -20.09
N THR A 147 -3.33 16.19 -18.94
CA THR A 147 -3.69 16.89 -17.70
C THR A 147 -2.99 18.24 -17.62
N GLU A 148 -3.74 19.32 -17.39
CA GLU A 148 -3.16 20.63 -17.14
C GLU A 148 -2.40 20.66 -15.82
N TRP A 149 -1.30 21.40 -15.78
CA TRP A 149 -0.49 21.57 -14.57
C TRP A 149 -1.26 22.34 -13.50
N SER A 150 -1.37 21.75 -12.32
CA SER A 150 -1.99 22.36 -11.13
C SER A 150 -1.19 21.98 -9.88
N LEU A 151 -1.15 22.88 -8.90
CA LEU A 151 -0.55 22.59 -7.59
C LEU A 151 -1.21 21.38 -6.90
N LEU A 152 -2.46 21.06 -7.24
CA LEU A 152 -3.16 19.89 -6.74
C LEU A 152 -2.48 18.57 -7.14
N LEU A 153 -1.72 18.54 -8.25
CA LEU A 153 -0.94 17.36 -8.66
C LEU A 153 0.16 16.99 -7.64
N LEU A 154 0.53 17.91 -6.75
CA LEU A 154 1.43 17.62 -5.65
C LEU A 154 0.80 16.69 -4.59
N LEU A 155 -0.53 16.62 -4.48
CA LEU A 155 -1.21 15.75 -3.52
C LEU A 155 -0.88 14.26 -3.72
N PRO A 156 -1.05 13.65 -4.92
CA PRO A 156 -0.67 12.26 -5.12
C PRO A 156 0.84 12.03 -5.06
N VAL A 157 1.68 13.02 -5.39
CA VAL A 157 3.12 12.92 -5.19
C VAL A 157 3.47 12.91 -3.70
N ALA A 158 2.82 13.74 -2.89
CA ALA A 158 2.96 13.72 -1.43
C ALA A 158 2.42 12.41 -0.83
N THR A 159 1.34 11.85 -1.38
CA THR A 159 0.85 10.50 -1.07
C THR A 159 1.93 9.44 -1.30
N ALA A 160 2.61 9.50 -2.45
CA ALA A 160 3.70 8.59 -2.80
C ALA A 160 4.87 8.71 -1.80
N ALA A 161 5.27 9.93 -1.47
CA ALA A 161 6.34 10.19 -0.50
C ALA A 161 5.97 9.70 0.91
N ALA A 162 4.76 9.98 1.38
CA ALA A 162 4.28 9.50 2.68
C ALA A 162 4.23 7.97 2.72
N SER A 163 3.77 7.32 1.64
CA SER A 163 3.77 5.87 1.51
C SER A 163 5.19 5.28 1.54
N ALA A 164 6.14 5.90 0.85
CA ALA A 164 7.53 5.48 0.86
C ALA A 164 8.16 5.60 2.27
N LEU A 165 7.92 6.72 2.96
CA LEU A 165 8.37 6.92 4.34
C LEU A 165 7.74 5.92 5.31
N ARG A 166 6.48 5.55 5.11
CA ARG A 166 5.80 4.49 5.85
C ARG A 166 6.54 3.16 5.74
N GLU A 167 6.91 2.76 4.53
CA GLU A 167 7.63 1.49 4.32
C GLU A 167 9.04 1.54 4.93
N ILE A 168 9.76 2.64 4.77
CA ILE A 168 11.08 2.84 5.38
C ILE A 168 11.00 2.81 6.91
N SER A 169 10.02 3.52 7.51
CA SER A 169 9.84 3.54 8.96
C SER A 169 9.62 2.14 9.56
N THR A 170 9.01 1.23 8.80
CA THR A 170 8.81 -0.17 9.22
C THR A 170 10.12 -0.90 9.54
N ARG A 171 11.22 -0.52 8.88
CA ARG A 171 12.56 -1.11 9.11
C ARG A 171 13.18 -0.71 10.43
N PHE A 172 12.78 0.43 10.98
CA PHE A 172 13.28 0.94 12.26
C PHE A 172 12.42 0.49 13.46
N ILE A 173 11.31 -0.19 13.21
CA ILE A 173 10.50 -0.79 14.27
C ILE A 173 11.21 -2.05 14.78
N GLU A 174 11.21 -2.23 16.10
CA GLU A 174 11.86 -3.34 16.77
C GLU A 174 11.49 -4.69 16.13
N PRO A 175 12.49 -5.55 15.79
CA PRO A 175 12.25 -6.84 15.15
C PRO A 175 11.40 -7.81 15.97
N SER A 176 11.39 -7.68 17.29
CA SER A 176 10.61 -8.48 18.24
C SER A 176 9.09 -8.21 18.14
N ALA A 177 8.69 -7.02 17.67
CA ALA A 177 7.28 -6.67 17.52
C ALA A 177 6.63 -7.51 16.40
N HIS A 178 5.56 -8.23 16.73
CA HIS A 178 4.86 -9.03 15.73
C HIS A 178 4.19 -8.16 14.66
N PRO A 179 4.16 -8.55 13.35
CA PRO A 179 3.53 -7.76 12.29
C PRO A 179 2.09 -7.33 12.57
N LEU A 180 1.28 -8.19 13.21
CA LEU A 180 -0.08 -7.86 13.64
C LEU A 180 -0.11 -6.72 14.66
N GLN A 181 0.86 -6.67 15.57
CA GLN A 181 0.96 -5.62 16.57
C GLN A 181 1.32 -4.28 15.94
N VAL A 182 2.24 -4.29 14.98
CA VAL A 182 2.61 -3.08 14.22
C VAL A 182 1.43 -2.58 13.39
N ALA A 183 0.70 -3.50 12.73
CA ALA A 183 -0.51 -3.16 12.00
C ALA A 183 -1.57 -2.53 12.93
N PHE A 184 -1.81 -3.11 14.10
CA PHE A 184 -2.75 -2.60 15.09
C PHE A 184 -2.44 -1.16 15.50
N ILE A 185 -1.17 -0.85 15.83
CA ILE A 185 -0.76 0.51 16.20
C ILE A 185 -0.89 1.47 15.02
N THR A 186 -0.49 1.05 13.83
CA THR A 186 -0.66 1.86 12.61
C THR A 186 -2.11 2.29 12.45
N VAL A 187 -3.02 1.34 12.54
CA VAL A 187 -4.46 1.61 12.39
C VAL A 187 -5.03 2.41 13.56
N LEU A 188 -4.50 2.22 14.78
CA LEU A 188 -4.88 3.03 15.94
C LEU A 188 -4.55 4.51 15.72
N VAL A 189 -3.36 4.83 15.21
CA VAL A 189 -2.98 6.20 14.87
C VAL A 189 -3.89 6.77 13.78
N VAL A 190 -4.20 5.96 12.76
CA VAL A 190 -5.16 6.36 11.71
C VAL A 190 -6.54 6.63 12.29
N ALA A 191 -7.05 5.76 13.16
CA ALA A 191 -8.35 5.94 13.79
C ALA A 191 -8.42 7.21 14.63
N VAL A 192 -7.40 7.47 15.45
CA VAL A 192 -7.36 8.69 16.28
C VAL A 192 -7.30 9.93 15.40
N GLY A 193 -6.39 9.98 14.42
CA GLY A 193 -6.23 11.15 13.57
C GLY A 193 -7.43 11.43 12.67
N SER A 194 -7.99 10.40 12.02
CA SER A 194 -9.19 10.57 11.19
C SER A 194 -10.45 10.82 12.02
N GLY A 195 -10.51 10.25 13.23
CA GLY A 195 -11.60 10.45 14.18
C GLY A 195 -11.75 11.91 14.59
N ILE A 196 -10.64 12.61 14.86
CA ILE A 196 -10.67 14.05 15.22
C ILE A 196 -11.35 14.86 14.12
N VAL A 197 -11.05 14.59 12.84
CA VAL A 197 -11.65 15.30 11.72
C VAL A 197 -13.10 14.87 11.49
N SER A 198 -13.38 13.56 11.59
CA SER A 198 -14.69 12.99 11.27
C SER A 198 -15.81 13.48 12.20
N VAL A 199 -15.49 13.87 13.45
CA VAL A 199 -16.47 14.41 14.40
C VAL A 199 -17.13 15.68 13.87
N PHE A 200 -16.40 16.51 13.11
CA PHE A 200 -16.90 17.77 12.56
C PHE A 200 -17.66 17.60 11.24
N GLU A 201 -17.53 16.46 10.58
CA GLU A 201 -18.10 16.20 9.25
C GLU A 201 -19.05 14.99 9.23
N TRP A 202 -19.52 14.57 10.41
CA TRP A 202 -20.28 13.33 10.55
C TRP A 202 -21.60 13.35 9.79
N GLN A 203 -21.82 12.31 8.98
CA GLN A 203 -23.06 12.08 8.24
C GLN A 203 -23.59 10.67 8.53
N SER A 204 -24.91 10.50 8.56
CA SER A 204 -25.51 9.18 8.68
C SER A 204 -25.35 8.41 7.37
N PHE A 205 -25.02 7.13 7.46
CA PHE A 205 -24.90 6.26 6.30
C PHE A 205 -25.72 4.96 6.47
N GLY A 206 -26.14 4.40 5.35
CA GLY A 206 -27.00 3.23 5.32
C GLY A 206 -26.27 1.90 5.51
N TRP A 207 -27.02 0.80 5.64
CA TRP A 207 -26.49 -0.55 5.84
C TRP A 207 -25.63 -1.06 4.68
N LYS A 208 -25.91 -0.64 3.44
CA LYS A 208 -25.09 -0.98 2.27
C LYS A 208 -23.67 -0.45 2.41
N MET A 209 -23.56 0.80 2.84
CA MET A 209 -22.28 1.45 3.17
C MET A 209 -21.55 0.69 4.28
N ALA A 210 -22.26 0.36 5.36
CA ALA A 210 -21.67 -0.41 6.46
C ALA A 210 -21.12 -1.77 5.99
N GLY A 211 -21.84 -2.46 5.11
CA GLY A 211 -21.38 -3.71 4.48
C GLY A 211 -20.13 -3.52 3.64
N GLY A 212 -20.08 -2.50 2.81
CA GLY A 212 -18.91 -2.16 2.00
C GLY A 212 -17.68 -1.82 2.85
N ILE A 213 -17.88 -1.02 3.91
CA ILE A 213 -16.81 -0.70 4.88
C ILE A 213 -16.30 -1.98 5.56
N LEU A 214 -17.19 -2.90 5.96
CA LEU A 214 -16.80 -4.16 6.59
C LEU A 214 -15.94 -5.02 5.67
N VAL A 215 -16.36 -5.21 4.41
CA VAL A 215 -15.59 -6.00 3.42
C VAL A 215 -14.23 -5.34 3.14
N SER A 216 -14.20 -4.02 2.93
CA SER A 216 -12.96 -3.26 2.78
C SER A 216 -12.04 -3.44 3.99
N ALA A 217 -12.58 -3.36 5.21
CA ALA A 217 -11.83 -3.54 6.45
C ALA A 217 -11.24 -4.95 6.58
N LEU A 218 -11.97 -6.00 6.21
CA LEU A 218 -11.48 -7.38 6.20
C LEU A 218 -10.28 -7.54 5.27
N LEU A 219 -10.38 -7.02 4.03
CA LEU A 219 -9.30 -7.07 3.05
C LEU A 219 -8.05 -6.34 3.54
N VAL A 220 -8.21 -5.13 4.07
CA VAL A 220 -7.09 -4.33 4.58
C VAL A 220 -6.49 -4.92 5.86
N SER A 221 -7.31 -5.54 6.73
CA SER A 221 -6.83 -6.26 7.92
C SER A 221 -5.89 -7.42 7.59
N ALA A 222 -6.09 -8.09 6.45
CA ALA A 222 -5.18 -9.11 5.95
C ALA A 222 -3.95 -8.49 5.27
N ALA A 223 -4.13 -7.41 4.53
CA ALA A 223 -3.06 -6.78 3.74
C ALA A 223 -1.97 -6.16 4.61
N PHE A 224 -2.32 -5.45 5.68
CA PHE A 224 -1.34 -4.73 6.50
C PHE A 224 -0.29 -5.62 7.14
N PRO A 225 -0.62 -6.71 7.85
CA PRO A 225 0.37 -7.63 8.38
C PRO A 225 1.24 -8.27 7.30
N LEU A 226 0.66 -8.60 6.13
CA LEU A 226 1.39 -9.16 5.00
C LEU A 226 2.43 -8.17 4.47
N MET A 227 2.06 -6.88 4.33
CA MET A 227 2.97 -5.84 3.89
C MET A 227 4.11 -5.63 4.89
N ILE A 228 3.81 -5.54 6.19
CA ILE A 228 4.82 -5.38 7.24
C ILE A 228 5.76 -6.59 7.25
N MET A 229 5.22 -7.79 7.12
CA MET A 229 6.01 -9.02 7.03
C MET A 229 6.94 -9.00 5.80
N ALA A 230 6.43 -8.58 4.65
CA ALA A 230 7.21 -8.51 3.41
C ALA A 230 8.40 -7.55 3.55
N VAL A 231 8.15 -6.33 4.06
CA VAL A 231 9.20 -5.31 4.29
C VAL A 231 10.26 -5.79 5.27
N ARG A 232 9.90 -6.64 6.22
CA ARG A 232 10.85 -7.22 7.18
C ARG A 232 11.63 -8.42 6.66
N LEU A 233 11.03 -9.21 5.78
CA LEU A 233 11.65 -10.42 5.22
C LEU A 233 12.60 -10.13 4.07
N GLY A 234 12.30 -9.13 3.23
CA GLY A 234 13.09 -8.81 2.04
C GLY A 234 13.75 -7.43 2.12
N GLU A 235 14.79 -7.17 1.33
CA GLU A 235 15.26 -5.82 1.10
C GLU A 235 14.14 -5.00 0.45
N ILE A 236 13.97 -3.75 0.88
CA ILE A 236 12.85 -2.93 0.40
C ILE A 236 12.98 -2.60 -1.09
N THR A 237 14.22 -2.46 -1.57
CA THR A 237 14.53 -2.29 -3.00
C THR A 237 14.22 -3.53 -3.84
N PHE A 238 14.22 -4.73 -3.23
CA PHE A 238 13.77 -5.96 -3.89
C PHE A 238 12.26 -6.02 -4.01
N ILE A 239 11.52 -5.64 -2.97
CA ILE A 239 10.06 -5.76 -2.97
C ILE A 239 9.36 -4.63 -3.74
N ALA A 240 10.01 -3.47 -3.93
CA ALA A 240 9.43 -2.30 -4.57
C ALA A 240 8.76 -2.56 -5.94
N PRO A 241 9.35 -3.31 -6.88
CA PRO A 241 8.70 -3.60 -8.16
C PRO A 241 7.40 -4.40 -8.04
N PHE A 242 7.24 -5.18 -6.97
CA PHE A 242 6.04 -5.97 -6.75
C PHE A 242 4.83 -5.12 -6.30
N PHE A 243 5.05 -3.89 -5.84
CA PHE A 243 3.94 -2.97 -5.55
C PHE A 243 3.12 -2.66 -6.80
N PHE A 244 3.74 -2.63 -7.97
CA PHE A 244 3.03 -2.42 -9.23
C PHE A 244 2.04 -3.52 -9.58
N THR A 245 2.07 -4.68 -8.90
CA THR A 245 1.09 -5.77 -9.13
C THR A 245 -0.34 -5.35 -8.78
N ALA A 246 -0.53 -4.25 -8.04
CA ALA A 246 -1.84 -3.64 -7.86
C ALA A 246 -2.53 -3.32 -9.20
N ILE A 247 -1.77 -2.92 -10.23
CA ILE A 247 -2.34 -2.53 -11.53
C ILE A 247 -2.96 -3.73 -12.27
N PRO A 248 -2.27 -4.87 -12.47
CA PRO A 248 -2.89 -6.08 -13.02
C PRO A 248 -4.16 -6.49 -12.25
N PHE A 249 -4.16 -6.41 -10.91
CA PHE A 249 -5.35 -6.71 -10.12
C PHE A 249 -6.48 -5.69 -10.37
N ALA A 250 -6.16 -4.39 -10.45
CA ALA A 250 -7.14 -3.37 -10.79
C ALA A 250 -7.77 -3.61 -12.16
N VAL A 251 -6.98 -4.00 -13.14
CA VAL A 251 -7.45 -4.36 -14.48
C VAL A 251 -8.38 -5.57 -14.46
N ILE A 252 -8.00 -6.63 -13.75
CA ILE A 252 -8.85 -7.84 -13.61
C ILE A 252 -10.18 -7.46 -12.95
N LEU A 253 -10.16 -6.69 -11.88
CA LEU A 253 -11.37 -6.26 -11.19
C LEU A 253 -12.22 -5.32 -12.06
N GLY A 254 -11.59 -4.40 -12.81
CA GLY A 254 -12.25 -3.54 -13.78
C GLY A 254 -13.03 -4.34 -14.83
N TYR A 255 -12.38 -5.37 -15.38
CA TYR A 255 -13.04 -6.28 -16.33
C TYR A 255 -14.20 -7.05 -15.69
N VAL A 256 -14.00 -7.62 -14.50
CA VAL A 256 -15.02 -8.47 -13.84
C VAL A 256 -16.23 -7.66 -13.38
N PHE A 257 -16.04 -6.46 -12.82
CA PHE A 257 -17.12 -5.70 -12.20
C PHE A 257 -17.75 -4.65 -13.13
N TRP A 258 -16.98 -4.12 -14.09
CA TRP A 258 -17.44 -3.05 -14.97
C TRP A 258 -17.38 -3.40 -16.45
N GLY A 259 -16.82 -4.57 -16.81
CA GLY A 259 -16.67 -4.98 -18.21
C GLY A 259 -15.60 -4.19 -18.96
N ASP A 260 -14.68 -3.53 -18.25
CA ASP A 260 -13.62 -2.74 -18.84
C ASP A 260 -12.69 -3.64 -19.68
N THR A 261 -12.54 -3.34 -20.96
CA THR A 261 -11.65 -4.09 -21.85
C THR A 261 -10.30 -3.40 -21.96
N LEU A 262 -9.22 -4.20 -21.94
CA LEU A 262 -7.89 -3.70 -22.23
C LEU A 262 -7.72 -3.49 -23.73
N ASP A 263 -7.20 -2.34 -24.08
CA ASP A 263 -6.62 -2.14 -25.42
C ASP A 263 -5.17 -2.62 -25.51
N GLY A 264 -4.59 -2.54 -26.70
CA GLY A 264 -3.23 -3.04 -26.94
C GLY A 264 -2.16 -2.37 -26.08
N LEU A 265 -2.27 -1.04 -25.82
CA LEU A 265 -1.26 -0.32 -25.02
C LEU A 265 -1.37 -0.67 -23.54
N ALA A 266 -2.58 -0.79 -23.00
CA ALA A 266 -2.78 -1.21 -21.62
C ALA A 266 -2.34 -2.66 -21.40
N THR A 267 -2.57 -3.54 -22.37
CA THR A 267 -2.06 -4.93 -22.35
C THR A 267 -0.54 -4.97 -22.32
N LEU A 268 0.15 -4.19 -23.14
CA LEU A 268 1.62 -4.05 -23.08
C LEU A 268 2.10 -3.51 -21.72
N GLY A 269 1.36 -2.56 -21.15
CA GLY A 269 1.65 -2.03 -19.81
C GLY A 269 1.59 -3.11 -18.72
N VAL A 270 0.54 -3.94 -18.71
CA VAL A 270 0.42 -5.06 -17.76
C VAL A 270 1.56 -6.07 -17.94
N ILE A 271 1.92 -6.41 -19.19
CA ILE A 271 3.06 -7.30 -19.47
C ILE A 271 4.37 -6.70 -18.95
N ALA A 272 4.59 -5.39 -19.13
CA ALA A 272 5.78 -4.71 -18.62
C ALA A 272 5.86 -4.76 -17.07
N ILE A 273 4.74 -4.57 -16.37
CA ILE A 273 4.68 -4.67 -14.90
C ILE A 273 5.09 -6.08 -14.44
N ILE A 274 4.52 -7.11 -15.06
CA ILE A 274 4.84 -8.51 -14.74
C ILE A 274 6.31 -8.82 -15.04
N ALA A 275 6.82 -8.33 -16.16
CA ALA A 275 8.23 -8.51 -16.56
C ALA A 275 9.20 -7.82 -15.58
N GLY A 276 8.88 -6.62 -15.09
CA GLY A 276 9.66 -5.92 -14.06
C GLY A 276 9.78 -6.72 -12.77
N GLY A 277 8.65 -7.24 -12.25
CA GLY A 277 8.63 -8.11 -11.07
C GLY A 277 9.42 -9.41 -11.28
N TRP A 278 9.25 -10.05 -12.45
CA TRP A 278 9.96 -11.25 -12.81
C TRP A 278 11.48 -11.05 -12.89
N LEU A 279 11.92 -9.96 -13.52
CA LEU A 279 13.34 -9.61 -13.64
C LEU A 279 13.99 -9.47 -12.26
N THR A 280 13.31 -8.81 -11.32
CA THR A 280 13.77 -8.70 -9.94
C THR A 280 13.91 -10.07 -9.28
N ALA A 281 12.89 -10.92 -9.40
CA ALA A 281 12.88 -12.24 -8.79
C ALA A 281 14.03 -13.15 -9.33
N GLN A 282 14.31 -13.10 -10.63
CA GLN A 282 15.40 -13.89 -11.23
C GLN A 282 16.78 -13.45 -10.76
N LYS A 283 17.06 -12.15 -10.75
CA LYS A 283 18.39 -11.62 -10.43
C LYS A 283 18.76 -11.73 -8.94
N THR A 284 17.79 -11.98 -8.07
CA THR A 284 18.01 -12.15 -6.63
C THR A 284 18.31 -13.61 -6.26
N ARG A 285 17.97 -14.59 -7.11
CA ARG A 285 18.22 -16.03 -6.84
C ARG A 285 19.70 -16.41 -6.69
N GLY A 286 20.64 -15.56 -7.10
CA GLY A 286 22.08 -15.83 -7.08
C GLY A 286 22.89 -15.07 -6.03
N ARG A 287 22.27 -14.30 -5.12
CA ARG A 287 23.01 -13.54 -4.10
C ARG A 287 22.98 -14.23 -2.74
N PRO A 288 24.15 -14.37 -2.06
CA PRO A 288 24.19 -14.75 -0.65
C PRO A 288 23.51 -13.65 0.20
N SER A 289 22.88 -14.07 1.31
CA SER A 289 22.32 -13.15 2.31
C SER A 289 23.41 -12.22 2.83
N PRO A 290 23.15 -10.92 3.05
CA PRO A 290 24.02 -10.12 3.90
C PRO A 290 24.01 -10.72 5.29
N GLU A 291 25.22 -10.95 5.85
CA GLU A 291 25.46 -11.35 7.25
C GLU A 291 24.99 -10.27 8.24
#